data_73e2a72f5296dd799f9c3fa05e2d578c
#
_entry.id   73e2a72f5296dd799f9c3fa05e2d578c
#
_cell.length_a   1.000
_cell.length_b   1.000
_cell.length_c   1.000
_cell.angle_alpha   90.00
_cell.angle_beta   90.00
_cell.angle_gamma   90.00
#
_symmetry.space_group_name_H-M   'P 1'
#
loop_
_entity.id
_entity.type
_entity.pdbx_description
1 polymer ?
#
loop_
_entity_poly.entity_id
_entity_poly.type
_entity_poly.pdbx_seq_one_letter_code
_entity_poly.pdbx_strand_id
1 'polypeptide(L)'
;MKDIILGTTGIQVRQNEFGALTIQRVEIPESVKILRKAYDGGIKFFDTARAYSDSEVKLGEALSIYPRESYYLASKTMAKTPEEFKAQLETSLTNLKTDYIDIFQFHCANQVFKPNDGTGMYECMLEAKAAGKIRHIGITAHKLQIAMDAIDSGLYETLQFPFSYLSSDKELKLVEKCKENNMGFIAMKGLAGGLINKSEVAMAYMTQFDNVLPIWGVQKEKELDEWLSYMETTPVLSDEIKAYIENEKKELAGDFCRGCGYCMPCPAGIMINQCARMSLM
;
A
#
# COMPACT_ATOMS: atom_id res chain seq x y z
N MET A 1 5.59 -19.70 -0.86
CA MET A 1 4.81 -18.55 -0.33
C MET A 1 3.33 -18.87 -0.35
N LYS A 2 2.55 -18.43 0.67
CA LYS A 2 1.10 -18.62 0.71
C LYS A 2 0.38 -17.55 -0.11
N ASP A 3 -0.85 -17.88 -0.54
CA ASP A 3 -1.78 -16.91 -1.07
C ASP A 3 -2.61 -16.32 0.06
N ILE A 4 -3.07 -15.10 -0.12
CA ILE A 4 -4.06 -14.45 0.74
C ILE A 4 -5.24 -13.96 -0.08
N ILE A 5 -6.39 -13.90 0.55
CA ILE A 5 -7.59 -13.26 -0.01
C ILE A 5 -7.75 -11.90 0.66
N LEU A 6 -7.87 -10.86 -0.16
CA LEU A 6 -7.92 -9.48 0.32
C LEU A 6 -9.36 -9.11 0.74
N GLY A 7 -9.75 -9.55 1.92
CA GLY A 7 -11.07 -9.28 2.49
C GLY A 7 -12.22 -9.72 1.59
N THR A 8 -13.23 -8.87 1.46
CA THR A 8 -14.43 -9.11 0.64
C THR A 8 -14.23 -8.94 -0.85
N THR A 9 -13.03 -8.49 -1.29
CA THR A 9 -12.77 -8.20 -2.72
C THR A 9 -12.71 -9.45 -3.59
N GLY A 10 -12.44 -10.61 -3.01
CA GLY A 10 -12.16 -11.83 -3.75
C GLY A 10 -10.80 -11.85 -4.47
N ILE A 11 -10.01 -10.79 -4.36
CA ILE A 11 -8.65 -10.73 -4.92
C ILE A 11 -7.78 -11.72 -4.15
N GLN A 12 -7.26 -12.72 -4.86
CA GLN A 12 -6.34 -13.70 -4.31
C GLN A 12 -4.97 -13.52 -4.97
N VAL A 13 -3.94 -13.30 -4.15
CA VAL A 13 -2.58 -13.05 -4.59
C VAL A 13 -1.57 -13.62 -3.60
N ARG A 14 -0.32 -13.76 -4.03
CA ARG A 14 0.79 -14.12 -3.15
C ARG A 14 1.01 -13.03 -2.10
N GLN A 15 1.51 -13.40 -0.95
CA GLN A 15 1.78 -12.46 0.14
C GLN A 15 3.10 -11.68 -0.08
N ASN A 16 3.33 -11.17 -1.29
CA ASN A 16 4.55 -10.47 -1.69
C ASN A 16 4.30 -9.64 -2.95
N GLU A 17 3.87 -8.38 -2.78
CA GLU A 17 3.35 -7.59 -3.88
C GLU A 17 4.06 -6.23 -4.02
N PHE A 18 3.79 -5.48 -5.10
CA PHE A 18 4.59 -4.34 -5.53
C PHE A 18 3.97 -2.99 -5.12
N GLY A 19 4.74 -2.18 -4.36
CA GLY A 19 4.41 -0.79 -4.06
C GLY A 19 5.16 0.18 -4.98
N ALA A 20 4.45 0.78 -5.93
CA ALA A 20 5.05 1.59 -6.99
C ALA A 20 5.33 3.06 -6.61
N LEU A 21 5.32 3.43 -5.32
CA LEU A 21 5.74 4.76 -4.88
C LEU A 21 7.20 5.05 -5.26
N THR A 22 8.08 4.09 -5.07
CA THR A 22 9.53 4.28 -5.27
C THR A 22 9.94 4.29 -6.73
N ILE A 23 9.14 3.67 -7.61
CA ILE A 23 9.43 3.59 -9.04
C ILE A 23 9.41 4.97 -9.73
N GLN A 24 8.74 5.98 -9.14
CA GLN A 24 8.77 7.35 -9.64
C GLN A 24 10.19 7.96 -9.70
N ARG A 25 11.15 7.40 -8.97
CA ARG A 25 12.56 7.85 -8.94
C ARG A 25 13.44 7.13 -9.97
N VAL A 26 12.87 6.23 -10.74
CA VAL A 26 13.57 5.40 -11.73
C VAL A 26 13.16 5.84 -13.12
N GLU A 27 14.10 5.94 -14.06
CA GLU A 27 13.81 6.32 -15.44
C GLU A 27 12.84 5.32 -16.10
N ILE A 28 12.02 5.78 -17.06
CA ILE A 28 10.95 4.97 -17.67
C ILE A 28 11.47 3.63 -18.23
N PRO A 29 12.56 3.56 -19.01
CA PRO A 29 13.00 2.27 -19.57
C PRO A 29 13.38 1.25 -18.52
N GLU A 30 14.07 1.68 -17.46
CA GLU A 30 14.45 0.80 -16.35
C GLU A 30 13.24 0.42 -15.50
N SER A 31 12.31 1.36 -15.27
CA SER A 31 11.04 1.09 -14.58
C SER A 31 10.24 0.01 -15.28
N VAL A 32 10.10 0.10 -16.60
CA VAL A 32 9.39 -0.88 -17.42
C VAL A 32 10.03 -2.26 -17.31
N LYS A 33 11.37 -2.32 -17.33
CA LYS A 33 12.12 -3.58 -17.13
C LYS A 33 11.84 -4.20 -15.76
N ILE A 34 11.95 -3.41 -14.69
CA ILE A 34 11.70 -3.84 -13.31
C ILE A 34 10.26 -4.34 -13.16
N LEU A 35 9.27 -3.60 -13.65
CA LEU A 35 7.86 -3.93 -13.51
C LEU A 35 7.47 -5.20 -14.29
N ARG A 36 8.00 -5.38 -15.51
CA ARG A 36 7.81 -6.61 -16.29
C ARG A 36 8.44 -7.81 -15.61
N LYS A 37 9.68 -7.66 -15.13
CA LYS A 37 10.35 -8.70 -14.36
C LYS A 37 9.58 -9.06 -13.08
N ALA A 38 8.98 -8.09 -12.41
CA ALA A 38 8.11 -8.33 -11.25
C ALA A 38 6.89 -9.17 -11.63
N TYR A 39 6.18 -8.79 -12.71
CA TYR A 39 5.04 -9.53 -13.20
C TYR A 39 5.40 -10.97 -13.62
N ASP A 40 6.48 -11.13 -14.40
CA ASP A 40 6.96 -12.43 -14.88
C ASP A 40 7.43 -13.32 -13.71
N GLY A 41 7.97 -12.72 -12.64
CA GLY A 41 8.37 -13.37 -11.40
C GLY A 41 7.22 -13.74 -10.46
N GLY A 42 5.97 -13.46 -10.85
CA GLY A 42 4.78 -13.89 -10.11
C GLY A 42 4.11 -12.82 -9.24
N ILE A 43 4.63 -11.58 -9.20
CA ILE A 43 3.92 -10.45 -8.59
C ILE A 43 2.72 -10.12 -9.47
N LYS A 44 1.53 -10.04 -8.87
CA LYS A 44 0.28 -9.83 -9.59
C LYS A 44 -0.53 -8.64 -9.07
N PHE A 45 -0.12 -7.99 -7.99
CA PHE A 45 -0.77 -6.81 -7.45
C PHE A 45 0.20 -5.62 -7.44
N PHE A 46 -0.21 -4.52 -8.06
CA PHE A 46 0.59 -3.31 -8.18
C PHE A 46 -0.16 -2.12 -7.59
N ASP A 47 0.40 -1.54 -6.54
CA ASP A 47 -0.17 -0.38 -5.86
C ASP A 47 0.52 0.92 -6.28
N THR A 48 -0.24 1.87 -6.78
CA THR A 48 0.21 3.21 -7.17
C THR A 48 -0.72 4.29 -6.63
N ALA A 49 -0.59 5.53 -7.08
CA ALA A 49 -1.48 6.64 -6.77
C ALA A 49 -1.36 7.76 -7.81
N ARG A 50 -2.45 8.53 -8.00
CA ARG A 50 -2.43 9.75 -8.83
C ARG A 50 -1.33 10.73 -8.40
N ALA A 51 -1.04 10.78 -7.09
CA ALA A 51 -0.03 11.65 -6.50
C ALA A 51 1.44 11.19 -6.68
N TYR A 52 1.67 10.01 -7.24
CA TYR A 52 3.04 9.47 -7.43
C TYR A 52 3.62 9.83 -8.79
N SER A 53 3.67 11.13 -9.10
CA SER A 53 4.22 11.69 -10.34
C SER A 53 3.86 10.87 -11.61
N ASP A 54 4.80 10.13 -12.16
CA ASP A 54 4.68 9.33 -13.39
C ASP A 54 4.54 7.81 -13.13
N SER A 55 4.34 7.39 -11.88
CA SER A 55 4.25 5.96 -11.52
C SER A 55 3.11 5.24 -12.26
N GLU A 56 1.94 5.87 -12.41
CA GLU A 56 0.84 5.28 -13.19
C GLU A 56 1.19 5.11 -14.67
N VAL A 57 1.90 6.08 -15.27
CA VAL A 57 2.38 6.00 -16.66
C VAL A 57 3.33 4.82 -16.82
N LYS A 58 4.30 4.67 -15.91
CA LYS A 58 5.27 3.57 -15.91
C LYS A 58 4.61 2.21 -15.81
N LEU A 59 3.60 2.08 -14.92
CA LEU A 59 2.80 0.86 -14.82
C LEU A 59 2.03 0.59 -16.12
N GLY A 60 1.38 1.59 -16.70
CA GLY A 60 0.68 1.46 -17.97
C GLY A 60 1.61 1.02 -19.12
N GLU A 61 2.82 1.61 -19.22
CA GLU A 61 3.82 1.22 -20.22
C GLU A 61 4.34 -0.22 -20.01
N ALA A 62 4.48 -0.63 -18.75
CA ALA A 62 5.01 -1.95 -18.43
C ALA A 62 3.97 -3.05 -18.64
N LEU A 63 2.75 -2.84 -18.11
CA LEU A 63 1.78 -3.91 -17.92
C LEU A 63 0.75 -4.04 -19.04
N SER A 64 0.56 -3.01 -19.88
CA SER A 64 -0.43 -3.05 -20.97
C SER A 64 -0.17 -4.11 -22.06
N ILE A 65 1.00 -4.76 -22.05
CA ILE A 65 1.31 -5.87 -22.95
C ILE A 65 0.77 -7.22 -22.47
N TYR A 66 0.38 -7.30 -21.19
CA TYR A 66 -0.17 -8.51 -20.58
C TYR A 66 -1.71 -8.46 -20.56
N PRO A 67 -2.39 -9.62 -20.52
CA PRO A 67 -3.85 -9.66 -20.36
C PRO A 67 -4.26 -8.91 -19.08
N ARG A 68 -5.18 -7.96 -19.20
CA ARG A 68 -5.56 -7.05 -18.07
C ARG A 68 -6.10 -7.81 -16.85
N GLU A 69 -6.79 -8.90 -17.08
CA GLU A 69 -7.36 -9.78 -16.05
C GLU A 69 -6.31 -10.63 -15.32
N SER A 70 -5.06 -10.63 -15.78
CA SER A 70 -3.98 -11.43 -15.18
C SER A 70 -3.23 -10.72 -14.05
N TYR A 71 -3.57 -9.47 -13.76
CA TYR A 71 -2.99 -8.69 -12.67
C TYR A 71 -4.00 -7.71 -12.08
N TYR A 72 -3.73 -7.23 -10.89
CA TYR A 72 -4.55 -6.29 -10.15
C TYR A 72 -3.84 -4.94 -10.02
N LEU A 73 -4.59 -3.86 -10.17
CA LEU A 73 -4.14 -2.49 -10.00
C LEU A 73 -4.88 -1.82 -8.84
N ALA A 74 -4.12 -1.27 -7.91
CA ALA A 74 -4.66 -0.34 -6.93
C ALA A 74 -4.11 1.06 -7.20
N SER A 75 -4.99 2.06 -7.28
CA SER A 75 -4.60 3.48 -7.36
C SER A 75 -5.41 4.31 -6.37
N LYS A 76 -5.07 5.59 -6.25
CA LYS A 76 -5.58 6.45 -5.19
C LYS A 76 -5.81 7.87 -5.68
N THR A 77 -6.83 8.54 -5.12
CA THR A 77 -7.13 9.94 -5.38
C THR A 77 -6.93 10.80 -4.14
N MET A 78 -6.43 12.02 -4.32
CA MET A 78 -6.40 13.09 -3.30
C MET A 78 -7.44 14.18 -3.60
N ALA A 79 -8.39 13.91 -4.48
CA ALA A 79 -9.45 14.85 -4.84
C ALA A 79 -10.22 15.33 -3.61
N LYS A 80 -10.65 16.57 -3.64
CA LYS A 80 -11.43 17.21 -2.58
C LYS A 80 -12.85 17.55 -3.02
N THR A 81 -13.12 17.48 -4.32
CA THR A 81 -14.43 17.71 -4.92
C THR A 81 -14.79 16.58 -5.90
N PRO A 82 -16.08 16.36 -6.17
CA PRO A 82 -16.54 15.40 -7.16
C PRO A 82 -15.95 15.62 -8.57
N GLU A 83 -15.77 16.87 -8.97
CA GLU A 83 -15.19 17.22 -10.29
C GLU A 83 -13.72 16.80 -10.35
N GLU A 84 -12.94 17.11 -9.31
CA GLU A 84 -11.54 16.67 -9.20
C GLU A 84 -11.43 15.15 -9.17
N PHE A 85 -12.35 14.48 -8.45
CA PHE A 85 -12.38 13.01 -8.37
C PHE A 85 -12.54 12.39 -9.77
N LYS A 86 -13.55 12.85 -10.52
CA LYS A 86 -13.83 12.37 -11.87
C LYS A 86 -12.64 12.61 -12.80
N ALA A 87 -12.05 13.80 -12.76
CA ALA A 87 -10.88 14.13 -13.57
C ALA A 87 -9.65 13.28 -13.20
N GLN A 88 -9.39 13.06 -11.91
CA GLN A 88 -8.27 12.23 -11.46
C GLN A 88 -8.46 10.75 -11.82
N LEU A 89 -9.67 10.20 -11.72
CA LEU A 89 -9.97 8.83 -12.11
C LEU A 89 -9.73 8.62 -13.61
N GLU A 90 -10.25 9.52 -14.47
CA GLU A 90 -10.03 9.43 -15.94
C GLU A 90 -8.55 9.53 -16.29
N THR A 91 -7.82 10.41 -15.60
CA THR A 91 -6.35 10.52 -15.76
C THR A 91 -5.65 9.23 -15.36
N SER A 92 -6.05 8.62 -14.24
CA SER A 92 -5.48 7.35 -13.77
C SER A 92 -5.73 6.21 -14.77
N LEU A 93 -6.96 6.09 -15.28
CA LEU A 93 -7.30 5.10 -16.32
C LEU A 93 -6.47 5.27 -17.59
N THR A 94 -6.32 6.52 -18.05
CA THR A 94 -5.49 6.87 -19.22
C THR A 94 -4.03 6.51 -19.01
N ASN A 95 -3.45 6.90 -17.88
CA ASN A 95 -2.05 6.65 -17.56
C ASN A 95 -1.75 5.15 -17.41
N LEU A 96 -2.64 4.42 -16.74
CA LEU A 96 -2.53 2.98 -16.54
C LEU A 96 -2.88 2.17 -17.80
N LYS A 97 -3.38 2.83 -18.88
CA LYS A 97 -3.79 2.20 -20.14
C LYS A 97 -4.81 1.07 -19.92
N THR A 98 -5.84 1.34 -19.13
CA THR A 98 -6.86 0.35 -18.75
C THR A 98 -8.24 1.00 -18.66
N ASP A 99 -9.29 0.20 -18.85
CA ASP A 99 -10.67 0.64 -18.71
C ASP A 99 -11.18 0.55 -17.25
N TYR A 100 -10.46 -0.15 -16.39
CA TYR A 100 -10.83 -0.27 -14.98
C TYR A 100 -9.63 -0.41 -14.04
N ILE A 101 -9.83 0.01 -12.78
CA ILE A 101 -8.89 -0.19 -11.67
C ILE A 101 -9.54 -1.15 -10.67
N ASP A 102 -8.79 -2.14 -10.17
CA ASP A 102 -9.36 -3.14 -9.26
C ASP A 102 -9.69 -2.54 -7.90
N ILE A 103 -8.79 -1.74 -7.32
CA ILE A 103 -9.05 -1.04 -6.05
C ILE A 103 -8.76 0.44 -6.23
N PHE A 104 -9.77 1.30 -6.05
CA PHE A 104 -9.56 2.74 -6.04
C PHE A 104 -9.77 3.29 -4.63
N GLN A 105 -8.82 4.10 -4.14
CA GLN A 105 -8.73 4.43 -2.73
C GLN A 105 -8.73 5.95 -2.50
N PHE A 106 -9.35 6.40 -1.42
CA PHE A 106 -9.08 7.73 -0.88
C PHE A 106 -7.69 7.77 -0.27
N HIS A 107 -6.83 8.68 -0.77
CA HIS A 107 -5.41 8.74 -0.45
C HIS A 107 -5.14 9.56 0.80
N CYS A 108 -4.42 8.99 1.78
CA CYS A 108 -4.04 9.68 3.03
C CYS A 108 -5.23 10.39 3.69
N ALA A 109 -6.34 9.69 3.79
CA ALA A 109 -7.60 10.26 4.25
C ALA A 109 -7.47 10.85 5.66
N ASN A 110 -8.01 12.06 5.84
CA ASN A 110 -8.11 12.75 7.13
C ASN A 110 -9.51 12.64 7.74
N GLN A 111 -10.44 12.08 6.98
CA GLN A 111 -11.82 11.78 7.39
C GLN A 111 -12.31 10.54 6.64
N VAL A 112 -13.35 9.92 7.15
CA VAL A 112 -14.05 8.82 6.50
C VAL A 112 -15.20 9.42 5.69
N PHE A 113 -15.10 9.33 4.35
CA PHE A 113 -16.19 9.74 3.47
C PHE A 113 -17.34 8.73 3.54
N LYS A 114 -18.57 9.24 3.61
CA LYS A 114 -19.79 8.42 3.79
C LYS A 114 -20.88 8.88 2.83
N PRO A 115 -21.84 8.02 2.49
CA PRO A 115 -23.01 8.45 1.75
C PRO A 115 -23.73 9.60 2.45
N ASN A 116 -24.12 10.63 1.69
CA ASN A 116 -24.86 11.80 2.18
C ASN A 116 -24.11 12.63 3.26
N ASP A 117 -22.80 12.59 3.28
CA ASP A 117 -21.98 13.40 4.20
C ASP A 117 -21.83 14.88 3.75
N GLY A 118 -22.46 15.25 2.66
CA GLY A 118 -22.42 16.58 2.06
C GLY A 118 -21.22 16.85 1.17
N THR A 119 -20.24 15.91 1.07
CA THR A 119 -19.07 16.06 0.19
C THR A 119 -19.29 15.51 -1.20
N GLY A 120 -20.19 14.54 -1.38
CA GLY A 120 -20.42 13.82 -2.63
C GLY A 120 -19.28 12.90 -3.05
N MET A 121 -18.23 12.77 -2.23
CA MET A 121 -17.03 12.02 -2.59
C MET A 121 -17.26 10.50 -2.59
N TYR A 122 -18.03 9.99 -1.61
CA TYR A 122 -18.34 8.57 -1.56
C TYR A 122 -19.30 8.18 -2.68
N GLU A 123 -20.24 9.05 -3.04
CA GLU A 123 -21.14 8.91 -4.20
C GLU A 123 -20.34 8.77 -5.50
N CYS A 124 -19.25 9.54 -5.67
CA CYS A 124 -18.35 9.39 -6.83
C CYS A 124 -17.70 8.00 -6.92
N MET A 125 -17.32 7.39 -5.78
CA MET A 125 -16.84 5.99 -5.75
C MET A 125 -17.93 5.02 -6.21
N LEU A 126 -19.17 5.21 -5.72
CA LEU A 126 -20.30 4.36 -6.11
C LEU A 126 -20.65 4.51 -7.60
N GLU A 127 -20.67 5.74 -8.11
CA GLU A 127 -20.87 6.01 -9.54
C GLU A 127 -19.79 5.34 -10.40
N ALA A 128 -18.52 5.48 -10.00
CA ALA A 128 -17.38 4.87 -10.70
C ALA A 128 -17.46 3.33 -10.68
N LYS A 129 -17.88 2.75 -9.55
CA LYS A 129 -18.09 1.29 -9.41
C LYS A 129 -19.26 0.82 -10.28
N ALA A 130 -20.37 1.53 -10.27
CA ALA A 130 -21.52 1.22 -11.13
C ALA A 130 -21.21 1.34 -12.64
N ALA A 131 -20.34 2.29 -13.00
CA ALA A 131 -19.85 2.45 -14.37
C ALA A 131 -18.77 1.41 -14.77
N GLY A 132 -18.35 0.53 -13.87
CA GLY A 132 -17.33 -0.48 -14.11
C GLY A 132 -15.90 0.06 -14.18
N LYS A 133 -15.68 1.34 -13.88
CA LYS A 133 -14.34 1.97 -13.88
C LYS A 133 -13.49 1.60 -12.68
N ILE A 134 -14.10 1.23 -11.57
CA ILE A 134 -13.45 0.65 -10.41
C ILE A 134 -14.22 -0.59 -9.95
N ARG A 135 -13.53 -1.56 -9.35
CA ARG A 135 -14.18 -2.78 -8.85
C ARG A 135 -14.42 -2.73 -7.35
N HIS A 136 -13.47 -2.21 -6.57
CA HIS A 136 -13.52 -2.15 -5.12
C HIS A 136 -13.16 -0.77 -4.59
N ILE A 137 -13.78 -0.39 -3.49
CA ILE A 137 -13.59 0.89 -2.81
C ILE A 137 -12.67 0.68 -1.62
N GLY A 138 -11.55 1.42 -1.60
CA GLY A 138 -10.60 1.38 -0.50
C GLY A 138 -10.33 2.74 0.12
N ILE A 139 -9.61 2.72 1.23
CA ILE A 139 -9.15 3.91 1.93
C ILE A 139 -7.71 3.72 2.41
N THR A 140 -6.89 4.77 2.33
CA THR A 140 -5.56 4.77 2.95
C THR A 140 -5.50 5.79 4.07
N ALA A 141 -4.93 5.43 5.18
CA ALA A 141 -4.79 6.32 6.33
C ALA A 141 -3.40 6.20 6.96
N HIS A 142 -2.98 7.26 7.66
CA HIS A 142 -1.80 7.28 8.51
C HIS A 142 -2.15 7.54 9.97
N LYS A 143 -3.39 7.92 10.25
CA LYS A 143 -3.92 8.14 11.60
C LYS A 143 -4.74 6.93 12.01
N LEU A 144 -4.41 6.34 13.15
CA LEU A 144 -5.07 5.15 13.65
C LEU A 144 -6.59 5.35 13.81
N GLN A 145 -7.00 6.54 14.33
CA GLN A 145 -8.43 6.83 14.50
C GLN A 145 -9.19 6.78 13.18
N ILE A 146 -8.66 7.39 12.11
CA ILE A 146 -9.29 7.34 10.78
C ILE A 146 -9.39 5.91 10.25
N ALA A 147 -8.35 5.11 10.47
CA ALA A 147 -8.35 3.70 10.08
C ALA A 147 -9.41 2.90 10.84
N MET A 148 -9.54 3.11 12.16
CA MET A 148 -10.56 2.48 12.99
C MET A 148 -11.97 2.91 12.56
N ASP A 149 -12.19 4.20 12.36
CA ASP A 149 -13.48 4.76 11.90
C ASP A 149 -13.87 4.23 10.50
N ALA A 150 -12.89 3.99 9.63
CA ALA A 150 -13.13 3.40 8.32
C ALA A 150 -13.63 1.96 8.43
N ILE A 151 -13.03 1.14 9.30
CA ILE A 151 -13.48 -0.23 9.55
C ILE A 151 -14.92 -0.20 10.15
N ASP A 152 -15.14 0.63 11.16
CA ASP A 152 -16.43 0.74 11.85
C ASP A 152 -17.55 1.23 10.94
N SER A 153 -17.21 1.96 9.88
CA SER A 153 -18.19 2.42 8.89
C SER A 153 -18.79 1.28 8.04
N GLY A 154 -18.06 0.18 7.85
CA GLY A 154 -18.46 -0.91 6.95
C GLY A 154 -18.52 -0.53 5.46
N LEU A 155 -17.99 0.63 5.07
CA LEU A 155 -18.14 1.20 3.73
C LEU A 155 -16.98 0.85 2.77
N TYR A 156 -15.85 0.40 3.31
CA TYR A 156 -14.63 0.17 2.55
C TYR A 156 -14.28 -1.32 2.52
N GLU A 157 -13.88 -1.80 1.36
CA GLU A 157 -13.50 -3.20 1.16
C GLU A 157 -12.03 -3.44 1.51
N THR A 158 -11.19 -2.37 1.45
CA THR A 158 -9.78 -2.44 1.83
C THR A 158 -9.32 -1.23 2.64
N LEU A 159 -8.40 -1.47 3.57
CA LEU A 159 -7.65 -0.46 4.30
C LEU A 159 -6.16 -0.59 3.97
N GLN A 160 -5.53 0.51 3.56
CA GLN A 160 -4.08 0.57 3.44
C GLN A 160 -3.49 1.42 4.55
N PHE A 161 -2.59 0.82 5.34
CA PHE A 161 -2.01 1.45 6.53
C PHE A 161 -0.52 1.11 6.68
N PRO A 162 0.32 2.01 7.27
CA PRO A 162 1.71 1.68 7.58
C PRO A 162 1.80 0.53 8.58
N PHE A 163 2.49 -0.56 8.19
CA PHE A 163 2.62 -1.71 9.06
C PHE A 163 3.97 -2.42 8.85
N SER A 164 4.65 -2.72 9.95
CA SER A 164 5.94 -3.42 9.99
C SER A 164 6.11 -4.10 11.34
N TYR A 165 7.19 -4.83 11.57
CA TYR A 165 7.46 -5.39 12.89
C TYR A 165 7.77 -4.34 13.97
N LEU A 166 7.97 -3.06 13.58
CA LEU A 166 8.08 -1.94 14.52
C LEU A 166 6.71 -1.33 14.89
N SER A 167 5.61 -1.86 14.37
CA SER A 167 4.26 -1.42 14.70
C SER A 167 3.93 -1.72 16.17
N SER A 168 3.14 -0.84 16.77
CA SER A 168 2.68 -0.98 18.15
C SER A 168 1.51 -1.96 18.27
N ASP A 169 1.15 -2.33 19.50
CA ASP A 169 -0.02 -3.16 19.79
C ASP A 169 -1.33 -2.56 19.26
N LYS A 170 -1.39 -1.23 19.11
CA LYS A 170 -2.58 -0.56 18.55
C LYS A 170 -2.73 -0.84 17.06
N GLU A 171 -1.63 -0.87 16.30
CA GLU A 171 -1.65 -1.24 14.90
C GLU A 171 -1.86 -2.75 14.69
N LEU A 172 -1.37 -3.59 15.62
CA LEU A 172 -1.71 -5.02 15.62
C LEU A 172 -3.21 -5.24 15.79
N LYS A 173 -3.85 -4.55 16.75
CA LYS A 173 -5.30 -4.58 16.93
C LYS A 173 -6.06 -4.07 15.69
N LEU A 174 -5.50 -3.13 14.94
CA LEU A 174 -6.10 -2.67 13.68
C LEU A 174 -6.13 -3.80 12.65
N VAL A 175 -5.06 -4.57 12.52
CA VAL A 175 -4.97 -5.74 11.62
C VAL A 175 -5.99 -6.81 12.03
N GLU A 176 -6.09 -7.11 13.33
CA GLU A 176 -7.09 -8.06 13.87
C GLU A 176 -8.52 -7.60 13.56
N LYS A 177 -8.81 -6.32 13.79
CA LYS A 177 -10.13 -5.75 13.52
C LYS A 177 -10.49 -5.77 12.02
N CYS A 178 -9.53 -5.53 11.13
CA CYS A 178 -9.74 -5.73 9.69
C CYS A 178 -10.13 -7.17 9.38
N LYS A 179 -9.44 -8.16 9.99
CA LYS A 179 -9.75 -9.58 9.82
C LYS A 179 -11.16 -9.92 10.28
N GLU A 180 -11.53 -9.47 11.48
CA GLU A 180 -12.87 -9.69 12.06
C GLU A 180 -14.00 -9.13 11.18
N ASN A 181 -13.75 -8.00 10.51
CA ASN A 181 -14.70 -7.34 9.61
C ASN A 181 -14.55 -7.77 8.14
N ASN A 182 -13.72 -8.79 7.86
CA ASN A 182 -13.44 -9.26 6.51
C ASN A 182 -13.03 -8.13 5.54
N MET A 183 -12.28 -7.15 6.04
CA MET A 183 -11.72 -6.03 5.30
C MET A 183 -10.27 -6.34 4.90
N GLY A 184 -9.92 -6.18 3.63
CA GLY A 184 -8.56 -6.42 3.16
C GLY A 184 -7.57 -5.41 3.76
N PHE A 185 -6.45 -5.91 4.31
CA PHE A 185 -5.41 -5.05 4.88
C PHE A 185 -4.18 -5.01 3.97
N ILE A 186 -3.88 -3.84 3.40
CA ILE A 186 -2.68 -3.59 2.58
C ILE A 186 -1.63 -2.91 3.45
N ALA A 187 -0.53 -3.63 3.72
CA ALA A 187 0.57 -3.12 4.54
C ALA A 187 1.55 -2.32 3.69
N MET A 188 1.50 -1.00 3.82
CA MET A 188 2.51 -0.10 3.25
C MET A 188 3.63 0.16 4.24
N LYS A 189 4.81 0.58 3.72
CA LYS A 189 6.00 0.91 4.54
C LYS A 189 6.50 -0.26 5.39
N GLY A 190 6.44 -1.48 4.88
CA GLY A 190 6.89 -2.69 5.59
C GLY A 190 8.36 -2.66 6.03
N LEU A 191 9.19 -1.84 5.37
CA LEU A 191 10.56 -1.54 5.79
C LEU A 191 10.68 -0.25 6.63
N ALA A 192 9.59 0.22 7.22
CA ALA A 192 9.53 1.41 8.08
C ALA A 192 10.22 2.65 7.47
N GLY A 193 10.18 2.79 6.12
CA GLY A 193 10.82 3.88 5.39
C GLY A 193 12.35 3.81 5.36
N GLY A 194 12.91 2.61 5.41
CA GLY A 194 14.35 2.34 5.36
C GLY A 194 15.02 2.16 6.71
N LEU A 195 14.27 2.16 7.82
CA LEU A 195 14.80 1.82 9.15
C LEU A 195 15.07 0.31 9.27
N ILE A 196 14.22 -0.50 8.65
CA ILE A 196 14.38 -1.94 8.54
C ILE A 196 15.24 -2.20 7.30
N ASN A 197 16.41 -2.79 7.50
CA ASN A 197 17.39 -3.06 6.46
C ASN A 197 17.51 -4.55 6.10
N LYS A 198 16.84 -5.44 6.85
CA LYS A 198 16.77 -6.87 6.57
C LYS A 198 15.40 -7.24 6.02
N SER A 199 15.30 -7.34 4.70
CA SER A 199 14.09 -7.71 3.98
C SER A 199 13.56 -9.09 4.38
N GLU A 200 14.46 -10.06 4.60
CA GLU A 200 14.13 -11.41 5.07
C GLU A 200 13.36 -11.37 6.40
N VAL A 201 13.81 -10.56 7.36
CA VAL A 201 13.14 -10.40 8.65
C VAL A 201 11.78 -9.75 8.49
N ALA A 202 11.69 -8.72 7.64
CA ALA A 202 10.43 -8.05 7.34
C ALA A 202 9.43 -9.01 6.69
N MET A 203 9.88 -9.81 5.71
CA MET A 203 9.04 -10.80 5.05
C MET A 203 8.59 -11.88 6.04
N ALA A 204 9.51 -12.47 6.82
CA ALA A 204 9.19 -13.48 7.82
C ALA A 204 8.14 -12.97 8.83
N TYR A 205 8.23 -11.70 9.23
CA TYR A 205 7.23 -11.10 10.11
C TYR A 205 5.86 -11.00 9.45
N MET A 206 5.78 -10.60 8.17
CA MET A 206 4.50 -10.46 7.47
C MET A 206 3.81 -11.82 7.25
N THR A 207 4.56 -12.91 7.09
CA THR A 207 4.00 -14.23 6.81
C THR A 207 3.18 -14.84 7.95
N GLN A 208 3.27 -14.30 9.17
CA GLN A 208 2.44 -14.75 10.29
C GLN A 208 0.96 -14.35 10.15
N PHE A 209 0.67 -13.31 9.35
CA PHE A 209 -0.70 -12.81 9.15
C PHE A 209 -1.30 -13.44 7.89
N ASP A 210 -2.56 -13.85 7.96
CA ASP A 210 -3.29 -14.45 6.85
C ASP A 210 -4.21 -13.45 6.11
N ASN A 211 -4.30 -12.22 6.61
CA ASN A 211 -5.12 -11.14 6.06
C ASN A 211 -4.31 -9.89 5.68
N VAL A 212 -2.97 -9.94 5.72
CA VAL A 212 -2.10 -8.79 5.44
C VAL A 212 -1.41 -8.98 4.10
N LEU A 213 -1.59 -8.02 3.20
CA LEU A 213 -0.89 -7.91 1.92
C LEU A 213 0.23 -6.88 2.00
N PRO A 214 1.50 -7.27 2.15
CA PRO A 214 2.60 -6.33 2.07
C PRO A 214 2.84 -5.88 0.65
N ILE A 215 3.08 -4.57 0.47
CA ILE A 215 3.51 -3.97 -0.78
C ILE A 215 4.90 -3.36 -0.60
N TRP A 216 5.86 -3.83 -1.38
CA TRP A 216 7.27 -3.46 -1.24
C TRP A 216 7.69 -2.42 -2.28
N GLY A 217 8.37 -1.39 -1.82
CA GLY A 217 8.97 -0.40 -2.70
C GLY A 217 10.28 -0.93 -3.27
N VAL A 218 10.41 -0.87 -4.60
CA VAL A 218 11.60 -1.32 -5.35
C VAL A 218 12.08 -0.21 -6.26
N GLN A 219 13.40 0.01 -6.32
CA GLN A 219 14.04 0.96 -7.22
C GLN A 219 15.12 0.32 -8.10
N LYS A 220 15.63 -0.84 -7.69
CA LYS A 220 16.71 -1.54 -8.37
C LYS A 220 16.33 -2.98 -8.65
N GLU A 221 16.82 -3.50 -9.77
CA GLU A 221 16.59 -4.90 -10.15
C GLU A 221 17.05 -5.88 -9.07
N LYS A 222 18.20 -5.61 -8.41
CA LYS A 222 18.70 -6.44 -7.31
C LYS A 222 17.76 -6.50 -6.12
N GLU A 223 17.10 -5.39 -5.79
CA GLU A 223 16.08 -5.38 -4.72
C GLU A 223 14.87 -6.26 -5.11
N LEU A 224 14.46 -6.18 -6.38
CA LEU A 224 13.40 -7.05 -6.90
C LEU A 224 13.79 -8.53 -6.84
N ASP A 225 15.02 -8.88 -7.25
CA ASP A 225 15.52 -10.26 -7.21
C ASP A 225 15.43 -10.85 -5.80
N GLU A 226 15.74 -10.05 -4.80
CA GLU A 226 15.62 -10.44 -3.40
C GLU A 226 14.16 -10.74 -3.01
N TRP A 227 13.22 -9.85 -3.35
CA TRP A 227 11.80 -10.10 -3.09
C TRP A 227 11.26 -11.31 -3.88
N LEU A 228 11.66 -11.50 -5.12
CA LEU A 228 11.25 -12.65 -5.93
C LEU A 228 11.81 -13.97 -5.39
N SER A 229 13.01 -13.96 -4.83
CA SER A 229 13.58 -15.17 -4.20
C SER A 229 12.71 -15.70 -3.06
N TYR A 230 11.99 -14.81 -2.35
CA TYR A 230 11.07 -15.19 -1.28
C TYR A 230 9.77 -15.83 -1.78
N MET A 231 9.44 -15.69 -3.07
CA MET A 231 8.35 -16.44 -3.68
C MET A 231 8.66 -17.95 -3.73
N GLU A 232 9.93 -18.30 -3.97
CA GLU A 232 10.41 -19.67 -4.02
C GLU A 232 10.69 -20.20 -2.61
N THR A 233 11.52 -19.48 -1.85
CA THR A 233 11.93 -19.84 -0.49
C THR A 233 11.46 -18.78 0.49
N THR A 234 10.25 -18.95 0.99
CA THR A 234 9.63 -18.01 1.92
C THR A 234 10.34 -18.02 3.26
N PRO A 235 10.84 -16.86 3.75
CA PRO A 235 11.42 -16.75 5.08
C PRO A 235 10.44 -17.17 6.18
N VAL A 236 10.94 -17.93 7.16
CA VAL A 236 10.15 -18.45 8.27
C VAL A 236 10.45 -17.63 9.53
N LEU A 237 9.42 -17.25 10.27
CA LEU A 237 9.55 -16.53 11.55
C LEU A 237 10.11 -17.47 12.64
N SER A 238 11.43 -17.75 12.55
CA SER A 238 12.16 -18.57 13.53
C SER A 238 12.32 -17.84 14.87
N ASP A 239 12.72 -18.57 15.91
CA ASP A 239 13.00 -17.96 17.22
C ASP A 239 14.19 -17.01 17.17
N GLU A 240 15.16 -17.23 16.29
CA GLU A 240 16.27 -16.32 16.02
C GLU A 240 15.78 -14.99 15.41
N ILE A 241 14.88 -15.07 14.43
CA ILE A 241 14.27 -13.88 13.82
C ILE A 241 13.41 -13.14 14.83
N LYS A 242 12.64 -13.84 15.66
CA LYS A 242 11.87 -13.21 16.74
C LYS A 242 12.78 -12.47 17.73
N ALA A 243 13.88 -13.11 18.17
CA ALA A 243 14.85 -12.49 19.04
C ALA A 243 15.51 -11.25 18.41
N TYR A 244 15.84 -11.33 17.11
CA TYR A 244 16.34 -10.19 16.35
C TYR A 244 15.33 -9.03 16.35
N ILE A 245 14.06 -9.30 16.03
CA ILE A 245 12.98 -8.30 16.04
C ILE A 245 12.84 -7.65 17.42
N GLU A 246 12.86 -8.43 18.49
CA GLU A 246 12.72 -7.89 19.84
C GLU A 246 13.93 -7.00 20.25
N ASN A 247 15.13 -7.32 19.78
CA ASN A 247 16.30 -6.47 19.99
C ASN A 247 16.19 -5.16 19.17
N GLU A 248 15.82 -5.23 17.88
CA GLU A 248 15.60 -4.03 17.09
C GLU A 248 14.47 -3.15 17.65
N LYS A 249 13.38 -3.74 18.12
CA LYS A 249 12.32 -2.98 18.81
C LYS A 249 12.85 -2.21 20.01
N LYS A 250 13.74 -2.80 20.81
CA LYS A 250 14.36 -2.13 21.96
C LYS A 250 15.30 -1.01 21.54
N GLU A 251 16.16 -1.27 20.56
CA GLU A 251 17.10 -0.27 20.03
C GLU A 251 16.39 0.88 19.35
N LEU A 252 15.32 0.56 18.61
CA LEU A 252 14.51 1.52 17.86
C LEU A 252 13.29 2.01 18.69
N ALA A 253 13.12 1.62 19.96
CA ALA A 253 12.06 2.11 20.85
C ALA A 253 12.29 3.55 21.32
N GLY A 254 13.48 4.13 21.03
CA GLY A 254 13.81 5.51 21.34
C GLY A 254 13.06 6.55 20.52
N ASP A 255 13.43 7.80 20.73
CA ASP A 255 12.78 9.01 20.17
C ASP A 255 13.06 9.25 18.68
N PHE A 256 12.94 8.24 17.83
CA PHE A 256 13.13 8.45 16.40
C PHE A 256 11.81 8.38 15.60
N CYS A 257 11.79 9.09 14.48
CA CYS A 257 10.60 9.23 13.65
C CYS A 257 10.32 7.98 12.82
N ARG A 258 9.23 7.28 13.09
CA ARG A 258 8.75 6.12 12.31
C ARG A 258 8.05 6.52 11.00
N GLY A 259 7.97 7.82 10.68
CA GLY A 259 7.32 8.33 9.47
C GLY A 259 5.81 8.13 9.42
N CYS A 260 5.16 7.96 10.58
CA CYS A 260 3.70 7.77 10.67
C CYS A 260 2.89 8.98 10.23
N GLY A 261 3.47 10.20 10.27
CA GLY A 261 2.82 11.44 9.85
C GLY A 261 1.88 12.06 10.88
N TYR A 262 1.77 11.52 12.10
CA TYR A 262 0.86 12.04 13.13
C TYR A 262 1.16 13.48 13.57
N CYS A 263 2.43 13.92 13.42
CA CYS A 263 2.86 15.29 13.71
C CYS A 263 2.68 16.26 12.52
N MET A 264 2.12 15.80 11.41
CA MET A 264 1.96 16.60 10.20
C MET A 264 0.47 16.95 9.95
N PRO A 265 0.16 18.15 9.40
CA PRO A 265 1.11 19.21 9.10
C PRO A 265 1.63 19.90 10.37
N CYS A 266 2.93 20.24 10.37
CA CYS A 266 3.50 21.03 11.46
C CYS A 266 3.02 22.49 11.35
N PRO A 267 2.50 23.11 12.44
CA PRO A 267 2.08 24.52 12.41
C PRO A 267 3.18 25.52 12.02
N ALA A 268 4.44 25.15 12.28
CA ALA A 268 5.62 25.95 11.92
C ALA A 268 6.18 25.59 10.52
N GLY A 269 5.49 24.77 9.74
CA GLY A 269 5.92 24.37 8.40
C GLY A 269 7.14 23.44 8.37
N ILE A 270 7.53 22.85 9.49
CA ILE A 270 8.69 21.95 9.57
C ILE A 270 8.29 20.56 9.07
N MET A 271 9.09 20.00 8.17
CA MET A 271 8.97 18.59 7.74
C MET A 271 9.57 17.65 8.81
N ILE A 272 8.87 17.55 9.96
CA ILE A 272 9.35 16.86 11.17
C ILE A 272 9.81 15.44 10.87
N ASN A 273 9.06 14.71 10.06
CA ASN A 273 9.37 13.34 9.67
C ASN A 273 10.66 13.20 8.83
N GLN A 274 11.02 14.23 8.07
CA GLN A 274 12.30 14.27 7.33
C GLN A 274 13.44 14.69 8.26
N CYS A 275 13.28 15.76 9.00
CA CYS A 275 14.29 16.27 9.93
C CYS A 275 14.67 15.22 10.99
N ALA A 276 13.68 14.56 11.58
CA ALA A 276 13.89 13.55 12.60
C ALA A 276 14.56 12.24 12.09
N ARG A 277 14.71 12.08 10.78
CA ARG A 277 15.41 10.94 10.15
C ARG A 277 16.80 11.29 9.62
N MET A 278 17.15 12.56 9.58
CA MET A 278 18.47 12.99 9.08
C MET A 278 19.63 12.40 9.87
N SER A 279 19.44 12.08 11.15
CA SER A 279 20.45 11.42 11.98
C SER A 279 20.62 9.92 11.68
N LEU A 280 19.72 9.34 10.89
CA LEU A 280 19.73 7.91 10.51
C LEU A 280 20.16 7.70 9.05
N MET A 281 20.36 8.77 8.30
CA MET A 281 20.89 8.80 6.94
C MET A 281 22.40 9.06 6.93
#